data_51ef09558c97f583f7adc96b33e92302
#
_entry.id   51ef09558c97f583f7adc96b33e92302
#
_cell.length_a   1.000
_cell.length_b   1.000
_cell.length_c   1.000
_cell.angle_alpha   90.00
_cell.angle_beta   90.00
_cell.angle_gamma   90.00
#
_symmetry.space_group_name_H-M   'P 1'
#
loop_
_entity.id
_entity.type
_entity.pdbx_description
1 polymer ?
#
loop_
_entity_poly.entity_id
_entity_poly.type
_entity_poly.pdbx_seq_one_letter_code
_entity_poly.pdbx_strand_id
1 'polypeptide(L)'
;MLCKRKRKERIPGNNLFAGNFFLWVFFLFLIFAVDVKAEGFYYPPDTDGELVVVIDPGHGGSNLGADYNGFLEKEMNLTVAEAMAEELREYEGITVYLTHEDLDTDIRIKDRAVFAKSVNADFLFCLHFNMSPGNILYGSEVWISAYGEENRQGYSFAGLQLNEMRKLGLSIRGIKTRLNEEGTADYYGILRFCEAENIPAALIEHCHIDNDADVGFCDSKEDLIALGKADATAAAKFFRLSSKSLGVDYSDNTEAVEPTPGAGYAKMDTTDPDICMIEETYTDLANKKIGIQVTGCDYDSPMQYYSYSIDGGETFTPYLLWPDADMLAGTYADTFSLEIDIPEGVSPDIVVKGINQYDRYTLSNHLNGYPVFTGSDPDEVLPEIPEETKEVSGNAGSLHDTIKDSADGGFKAPVKEENEEDRTFVHFVEISLLAVFVIFTAVLFVGILEANKKHHKKKRKRRKK
;
A
#
# COMPACT_ATOMS: atom_id res chain seq x y z
N MET A 1 17.49 9.90 14.85
CA MET A 1 17.48 11.33 15.28
C MET A 1 18.16 12.26 14.26
N LEU A 2 18.08 11.99 12.96
CA LEU A 2 18.82 12.72 11.90
C LEU A 2 17.95 13.27 10.76
N CYS A 3 16.63 13.27 10.87
CA CYS A 3 15.78 13.86 9.85
C CYS A 3 15.11 15.16 10.34
N LYS A 4 15.87 16.28 10.46
CA LYS A 4 15.35 17.64 10.63
C LYS A 4 15.98 18.60 9.63
N ARG A 5 15.24 18.97 8.61
CA ARG A 5 15.54 19.99 7.62
C ARG A 5 15.80 21.36 8.30
N LYS A 6 16.98 21.94 8.12
CA LYS A 6 17.33 23.30 8.60
C LYS A 6 16.57 24.36 7.80
N ARG A 7 15.67 25.07 8.47
CA ARG A 7 15.00 26.28 7.97
C ARG A 7 15.96 27.47 8.07
N LYS A 8 16.17 28.18 6.96
CA LYS A 8 16.89 29.48 6.95
C LYS A 8 15.94 30.56 7.46
N GLU A 9 16.35 31.24 8.52
CA GLU A 9 15.66 32.43 9.06
C GLU A 9 15.87 33.64 8.14
N ARG A 10 14.81 34.33 7.83
CA ARG A 10 14.83 35.72 7.29
C ARG A 10 14.23 36.68 8.31
N ILE A 11 14.95 37.74 8.53
CA ILE A 11 14.68 38.83 9.48
C ILE A 11 13.47 39.69 9.03
N PRO A 12 12.63 40.21 9.95
CA PRO A 12 11.37 40.85 9.61
C PRO A 12 11.50 42.30 9.22
N GLY A 13 10.84 42.71 8.13
CA GLY A 13 10.54 44.06 7.78
C GLY A 13 9.19 44.49 8.36
N ASN A 14 9.15 45.60 9.06
CA ASN A 14 7.98 46.22 9.71
C ASN A 14 6.87 46.56 8.69
N ASN A 15 5.68 45.98 8.87
CA ASN A 15 4.45 46.54 8.33
C ASN A 15 3.28 46.29 9.30
N LEU A 16 3.03 47.28 10.14
CA LEU A 16 1.99 47.31 11.18
C LEU A 16 0.54 47.45 10.63
N PHE A 17 0.32 47.38 9.31
CA PHE A 17 -1.01 47.57 8.70
C PHE A 17 -1.60 46.31 8.04
N ALA A 18 -0.81 45.27 7.87
CA ALA A 18 -1.28 43.98 7.33
C ALA A 18 -1.79 43.03 8.44
N GLY A 19 -1.36 43.22 9.68
CA GLY A 19 -1.66 42.34 10.81
C GLY A 19 -3.16 42.22 11.15
N ASN A 20 -3.91 43.34 11.04
CA ASN A 20 -5.33 43.30 11.44
C ASN A 20 -6.26 42.68 10.41
N PHE A 21 -5.87 42.60 9.12
CA PHE A 21 -6.68 41.95 8.10
C PHE A 21 -6.49 40.42 8.13
N PHE A 22 -5.25 39.98 8.35
CA PHE A 22 -4.94 38.55 8.53
C PHE A 22 -5.52 38.00 9.83
N LEU A 23 -5.53 38.76 10.92
CA LEU A 23 -6.17 38.32 12.17
C LEU A 23 -7.69 38.18 12.01
N TRP A 24 -8.37 39.03 11.22
CA TRP A 24 -9.80 38.92 10.96
C TRP A 24 -10.15 37.77 10.05
N VAL A 25 -9.32 37.46 9.06
CA VAL A 25 -9.47 36.26 8.20
C VAL A 25 -9.17 35.01 9.00
N PHE A 26 -8.17 35.03 9.87
CA PHE A 26 -7.84 33.92 10.77
C PHE A 26 -8.93 33.65 11.82
N PHE A 27 -9.56 34.74 12.36
CA PHE A 27 -10.71 34.60 13.25
C PHE A 27 -11.98 34.15 12.53
N LEU A 28 -12.19 34.47 11.26
CA LEU A 28 -13.27 33.94 10.44
C LEU A 28 -13.06 32.44 10.13
N PHE A 29 -11.82 32.03 9.92
CA PHE A 29 -11.48 30.60 9.80
C PHE A 29 -11.64 29.83 11.12
N LEU A 30 -11.40 30.46 12.26
CA LEU A 30 -11.62 29.85 13.59
C LEU A 30 -13.11 29.74 13.98
N ILE A 31 -13.98 30.58 13.41
CA ILE A 31 -15.45 30.50 13.64
C ILE A 31 -16.08 29.42 12.75
N PHE A 32 -15.42 29.04 11.64
CA PHE A 32 -15.77 27.91 10.78
C PHE A 32 -14.85 26.69 10.95
N ALA A 33 -13.95 26.73 11.93
CA ALA A 33 -13.43 25.50 12.50
C ALA A 33 -14.59 24.86 13.30
N VAL A 34 -15.55 24.27 12.57
CA VAL A 34 -16.36 23.20 13.11
C VAL A 34 -15.36 22.27 13.78
N ASP A 35 -15.57 21.97 15.06
CA ASP A 35 -14.94 20.85 15.72
C ASP A 35 -15.20 19.61 14.84
N VAL A 36 -14.36 19.36 13.87
CA VAL A 36 -14.16 18.04 13.34
C VAL A 36 -13.43 17.35 14.48
N LYS A 37 -14.21 16.85 15.46
CA LYS A 37 -13.76 15.72 16.23
C LYS A 37 -13.25 14.73 15.18
N ALA A 38 -11.99 14.41 15.24
CA ALA A 38 -11.48 13.21 14.62
C ALA A 38 -12.18 12.04 15.32
N GLU A 39 -13.45 11.82 14.99
CA GLU A 39 -14.11 10.53 15.19
C GLU A 39 -13.36 9.61 14.23
N GLY A 40 -12.75 8.57 14.76
CA GLY A 40 -12.01 7.59 13.99
C GLY A 40 -12.81 7.21 12.76
N PHE A 41 -12.14 7.17 11.60
CA PHE A 41 -12.77 6.98 10.31
C PHE A 41 -13.32 5.56 10.19
N TYR A 42 -14.41 5.31 10.88
CA TYR A 42 -15.24 4.16 10.65
C TYR A 42 -16.39 4.61 9.75
N TYR A 43 -16.41 4.12 8.53
CA TYR A 43 -17.50 4.28 7.59
C TYR A 43 -18.07 2.92 7.23
N PRO A 44 -18.97 2.36 8.06
CA PRO A 44 -19.88 1.37 7.50
C PRO A 44 -20.67 2.08 6.40
N PRO A 45 -20.96 1.40 5.29
CA PRO A 45 -21.91 1.94 4.34
C PRO A 45 -23.19 2.32 5.07
N ASP A 46 -23.79 3.45 4.69
CA ASP A 46 -25.08 3.88 5.22
C ASP A 46 -26.15 2.94 4.60
N THR A 47 -26.41 1.82 5.26
CA THR A 47 -27.35 0.83 4.76
C THR A 47 -28.74 1.22 5.20
N ASP A 48 -29.49 1.86 4.29
CA ASP A 48 -30.92 2.19 4.50
C ASP A 48 -31.85 0.95 4.60
N GLY A 49 -31.28 -0.24 4.74
CA GLY A 49 -32.01 -1.50 4.72
C GLY A 49 -31.18 -2.70 5.23
N GLU A 50 -31.51 -3.89 4.72
CA GLU A 50 -30.74 -5.10 4.95
C GLU A 50 -29.38 -4.98 4.24
N LEU A 51 -28.29 -5.22 4.96
CA LEU A 51 -26.94 -5.23 4.41
C LEU A 51 -26.80 -6.33 3.35
N VAL A 52 -26.34 -5.99 2.17
CA VAL A 52 -26.08 -6.94 1.08
C VAL A 52 -24.61 -6.97 0.74
N VAL A 53 -23.99 -8.14 0.81
CA VAL A 53 -22.58 -8.32 0.41
C VAL A 53 -22.44 -9.37 -0.68
N VAL A 54 -21.45 -9.19 -1.53
CA VAL A 54 -21.07 -10.15 -2.55
C VAL A 54 -19.66 -10.66 -2.27
N ILE A 55 -19.51 -11.98 -2.20
CA ILE A 55 -18.23 -12.67 -2.15
C ILE A 55 -17.94 -13.17 -3.56
N ASP A 56 -16.77 -12.83 -4.06
CA ASP A 56 -16.31 -13.17 -5.40
C ASP A 56 -15.08 -14.09 -5.32
N PRO A 57 -15.26 -15.43 -5.38
CA PRO A 57 -14.11 -16.30 -5.51
C PRO A 57 -13.37 -15.99 -6.81
N GLY A 58 -12.11 -15.63 -6.73
CA GLY A 58 -11.31 -15.33 -7.92
C GLY A 58 -11.23 -16.52 -8.87
N HIS A 59 -11.06 -16.24 -10.17
CA HIS A 59 -10.97 -17.25 -11.24
C HIS A 59 -12.27 -18.05 -11.48
N GLY A 60 -12.17 -19.31 -11.94
CA GLY A 60 -13.31 -20.17 -12.27
C GLY A 60 -13.31 -20.61 -13.72
N GLY A 61 -14.04 -21.68 -14.02
CA GLY A 61 -14.10 -22.28 -15.35
C GLY A 61 -12.73 -22.66 -15.90
N SER A 62 -12.40 -22.13 -17.06
CA SER A 62 -11.11 -22.34 -17.72
C SER A 62 -9.96 -21.52 -17.14
N ASN A 63 -10.26 -20.48 -16.37
CA ASN A 63 -9.26 -19.68 -15.67
C ASN A 63 -8.93 -20.32 -14.32
N LEU A 64 -7.77 -20.97 -14.24
CA LEU A 64 -7.36 -21.74 -13.06
C LEU A 64 -6.77 -20.87 -11.95
N GLY A 65 -6.31 -19.64 -12.28
CA GLY A 65 -5.47 -18.86 -11.39
C GLY A 65 -4.05 -19.43 -11.29
N ALA A 66 -3.39 -19.22 -10.18
CA ALA A 66 -2.11 -19.83 -9.89
C ALA A 66 -2.24 -21.34 -9.75
N ASP A 67 -1.24 -22.06 -10.29
CA ASP A 67 -1.14 -23.54 -10.24
C ASP A 67 0.29 -23.89 -9.80
N TYR A 68 0.44 -24.35 -8.57
CA TYR A 68 1.74 -24.64 -7.98
C TYR A 68 1.67 -25.81 -7.00
N ASN A 69 2.52 -26.83 -7.19
CA ASN A 69 2.67 -27.97 -6.27
C ASN A 69 1.35 -28.66 -5.86
N GLY A 70 0.33 -28.65 -6.73
CA GLY A 70 -0.97 -29.25 -6.46
C GLY A 70 -1.98 -28.30 -5.83
N PHE A 71 -1.59 -27.06 -5.54
CA PHE A 71 -2.52 -25.98 -5.22
C PHE A 71 -3.10 -25.40 -6.50
N LEU A 72 -4.41 -25.29 -6.55
CA LEU A 72 -5.13 -24.68 -7.66
C LEU A 72 -5.97 -23.52 -7.13
N GLU A 73 -5.57 -22.31 -7.46
CA GLU A 73 -6.09 -21.09 -6.84
C GLU A 73 -7.62 -20.99 -6.90
N LYS A 74 -8.25 -21.35 -8.04
CA LYS A 74 -9.72 -21.30 -8.14
C LYS A 74 -10.43 -22.23 -7.14
N GLU A 75 -9.83 -23.39 -6.79
CA GLU A 75 -10.41 -24.33 -5.83
C GLU A 75 -10.24 -23.80 -4.39
N MET A 76 -9.09 -23.22 -4.13
CA MET A 76 -8.80 -22.58 -2.84
C MET A 76 -9.73 -21.38 -2.60
N ASN A 77 -9.86 -20.49 -3.59
CA ASN A 77 -10.73 -19.32 -3.54
C ASN A 77 -12.19 -19.71 -3.27
N LEU A 78 -12.69 -20.73 -3.97
CA LEU A 78 -14.06 -21.20 -3.75
C LEU A 78 -14.25 -21.75 -2.34
N THR A 79 -13.28 -22.53 -1.82
CA THR A 79 -13.35 -23.07 -0.45
C THR A 79 -13.36 -21.97 0.62
N VAL A 80 -12.52 -20.95 0.46
CA VAL A 80 -12.50 -19.78 1.35
C VAL A 80 -13.81 -19.00 1.27
N ALA A 81 -14.33 -18.79 0.04
CA ALA A 81 -15.57 -18.07 -0.19
C ALA A 81 -16.79 -18.76 0.42
N GLU A 82 -16.88 -20.09 0.28
CA GLU A 82 -17.93 -20.89 0.90
C GLU A 82 -17.88 -20.77 2.44
N ALA A 83 -16.69 -20.89 3.04
CA ALA A 83 -16.51 -20.77 4.48
C ALA A 83 -16.85 -19.37 4.99
N MET A 84 -16.43 -18.31 4.27
CA MET A 84 -16.79 -16.92 4.57
C MET A 84 -18.30 -16.71 4.49
N ALA A 85 -18.93 -17.22 3.44
CA ALA A 85 -20.37 -17.09 3.25
C ALA A 85 -21.19 -17.86 4.30
N GLU A 86 -20.77 -19.08 4.67
CA GLU A 86 -21.42 -19.86 5.72
C GLU A 86 -21.36 -19.13 7.05
N GLU A 87 -20.19 -18.62 7.45
CA GLU A 87 -20.01 -17.89 8.69
C GLU A 87 -20.80 -16.56 8.72
N LEU A 88 -20.77 -15.77 7.61
CA LEU A 88 -21.50 -14.50 7.52
C LEU A 88 -23.03 -14.68 7.58
N ARG A 89 -23.57 -15.76 7.05
CA ARG A 89 -25.01 -16.08 7.12
C ARG A 89 -25.50 -16.34 8.56
N GLU A 90 -24.60 -16.57 9.52
CA GLU A 90 -24.93 -16.69 10.95
C GLU A 90 -25.13 -15.31 11.62
N TYR A 91 -24.78 -14.20 10.97
CA TYR A 91 -24.96 -12.86 11.51
C TYR A 91 -26.35 -12.30 11.16
N GLU A 92 -26.86 -11.41 12.05
CA GLU A 92 -28.17 -10.81 11.90
C GLU A 92 -28.11 -9.61 10.92
N GLY A 93 -29.13 -9.46 10.05
CA GLY A 93 -29.31 -8.28 9.20
C GLY A 93 -28.43 -8.25 7.94
N ILE A 94 -27.87 -9.38 7.51
CA ILE A 94 -27.02 -9.47 6.32
C ILE A 94 -27.56 -10.51 5.31
N THR A 95 -27.51 -10.15 4.03
CA THR A 95 -27.72 -11.06 2.90
C THR A 95 -26.42 -11.27 2.15
N VAL A 96 -26.03 -12.51 1.91
CA VAL A 96 -24.74 -12.91 1.34
C VAL A 96 -24.96 -13.63 0.01
N TYR A 97 -24.39 -13.09 -1.05
CA TYR A 97 -24.33 -13.69 -2.39
C TYR A 97 -22.91 -14.09 -2.74
N LEU A 98 -22.75 -15.17 -3.52
CA LEU A 98 -21.52 -15.51 -4.22
C LEU A 98 -21.69 -15.19 -5.70
N THR A 99 -20.61 -14.77 -6.38
CA THR A 99 -20.67 -14.59 -7.84
C THR A 99 -20.82 -15.92 -8.57
N HIS A 100 -20.26 -17.00 -8.03
CA HIS A 100 -20.46 -18.39 -8.47
C HIS A 100 -20.25 -19.34 -7.30
N GLU A 101 -20.83 -20.54 -7.43
CA GLU A 101 -20.83 -21.58 -6.38
C GLU A 101 -20.24 -22.91 -6.90
N ASP A 102 -19.58 -22.91 -8.07
CA ASP A 102 -18.96 -24.08 -8.65
C ASP A 102 -17.67 -23.73 -9.41
N LEU A 103 -16.84 -24.72 -9.67
CA LEU A 103 -15.55 -24.58 -10.32
C LEU A 103 -15.60 -24.44 -11.85
N ASP A 104 -16.73 -24.73 -12.47
CA ASP A 104 -16.90 -24.80 -13.93
C ASP A 104 -17.42 -23.47 -14.51
N THR A 105 -18.01 -22.64 -13.66
CA THR A 105 -18.57 -21.34 -14.05
C THR A 105 -17.45 -20.33 -14.33
N ASP A 106 -17.46 -19.77 -15.54
CA ASP A 106 -16.52 -18.73 -15.98
C ASP A 106 -17.27 -17.40 -16.11
N ILE A 107 -16.99 -16.46 -15.19
CA ILE A 107 -17.60 -15.14 -15.16
C ILE A 107 -16.56 -14.09 -15.48
N ARG A 108 -16.81 -13.29 -16.52
CA ARG A 108 -15.92 -12.17 -16.85
C ARG A 108 -15.88 -11.17 -15.69
N ILE A 109 -14.72 -10.61 -15.42
CA ILE A 109 -14.49 -9.66 -14.30
C ILE A 109 -15.54 -8.54 -14.28
N LYS A 110 -15.87 -7.95 -15.43
CA LYS A 110 -16.91 -6.92 -15.52
C LYS A 110 -18.29 -7.43 -15.07
N ASP A 111 -18.63 -8.67 -15.42
CA ASP A 111 -19.96 -9.21 -15.12
C ASP A 111 -20.13 -9.51 -13.62
N ARG A 112 -19.01 -9.74 -12.89
CA ARG A 112 -18.99 -9.86 -11.42
C ARG A 112 -19.42 -8.54 -10.75
N ALA A 113 -18.89 -7.40 -11.19
CA ALA A 113 -19.32 -6.09 -10.71
C ALA A 113 -20.78 -5.75 -11.11
N VAL A 114 -21.19 -6.10 -12.34
CA VAL A 114 -22.58 -5.95 -12.79
C VAL A 114 -23.54 -6.80 -11.95
N PHE A 115 -23.15 -8.02 -11.58
CA PHE A 115 -23.92 -8.86 -10.67
C PHE A 115 -24.06 -8.19 -9.30
N ALA A 116 -22.94 -7.71 -8.70
CA ALA A 116 -22.99 -7.01 -7.42
C ALA A 116 -23.93 -5.79 -7.48
N LYS A 117 -23.89 -5.01 -8.57
CA LYS A 117 -24.82 -3.91 -8.80
C LYS A 117 -26.28 -4.36 -8.89
N SER A 118 -26.55 -5.48 -9.55
CA SER A 118 -27.91 -6.00 -9.74
C SER A 118 -28.59 -6.42 -8.44
N VAL A 119 -27.81 -6.80 -7.42
CA VAL A 119 -28.31 -7.15 -6.08
C VAL A 119 -28.21 -5.99 -5.09
N ASN A 120 -27.79 -4.79 -5.53
CA ASN A 120 -27.54 -3.61 -4.71
C ASN A 120 -26.54 -3.91 -3.58
N ALA A 121 -25.40 -4.52 -3.91
CA ALA A 121 -24.37 -4.84 -2.92
C ALA A 121 -23.78 -3.57 -2.28
N ASP A 122 -23.64 -3.61 -0.96
CA ASP A 122 -22.97 -2.58 -0.17
C ASP A 122 -21.45 -2.75 -0.21
N PHE A 123 -20.96 -3.98 -0.45
CA PHE A 123 -19.53 -4.29 -0.58
C PHE A 123 -19.31 -5.58 -1.40
N LEU A 124 -18.16 -5.63 -2.12
CA LEU A 124 -17.70 -6.83 -2.80
C LEU A 124 -16.34 -7.27 -2.26
N PHE A 125 -16.24 -8.53 -1.80
CA PHE A 125 -15.01 -9.18 -1.36
C PHE A 125 -14.51 -10.11 -2.47
N CYS A 126 -13.37 -9.78 -3.11
CA CYS A 126 -12.77 -10.61 -4.14
C CYS A 126 -11.60 -11.37 -3.53
N LEU A 127 -11.66 -12.71 -3.55
CA LEU A 127 -10.76 -13.61 -2.84
C LEU A 127 -9.77 -14.25 -3.79
N HIS A 128 -8.49 -14.19 -3.43
CA HIS A 128 -7.35 -14.65 -4.22
C HIS A 128 -6.24 -15.23 -3.35
N PHE A 129 -5.32 -15.96 -4.00
CA PHE A 129 -4.03 -16.35 -3.48
C PHE A 129 -2.93 -15.88 -4.42
N ASN A 130 -1.83 -15.44 -3.87
CA ASN A 130 -0.73 -14.87 -4.62
C ASN A 130 0.34 -15.92 -4.99
N MET A 131 1.15 -15.59 -5.97
CA MET A 131 2.36 -16.31 -6.35
C MET A 131 3.40 -15.32 -6.87
N SER A 132 4.67 -15.54 -6.58
CA SER A 132 5.74 -14.61 -6.96
C SER A 132 6.84 -15.26 -7.80
N PRO A 133 7.42 -14.56 -8.78
CA PRO A 133 8.60 -15.05 -9.48
C PRO A 133 9.73 -15.38 -8.50
N GLY A 134 10.25 -16.60 -8.59
CA GLY A 134 11.33 -17.09 -7.72
C GLY A 134 10.90 -17.43 -6.30
N ASN A 135 9.60 -17.46 -6.00
CA ASN A 135 9.01 -17.90 -4.72
C ASN A 135 9.56 -17.11 -3.53
N ILE A 136 9.78 -15.79 -3.73
CA ILE A 136 10.50 -14.94 -2.76
C ILE A 136 9.59 -14.12 -1.85
N LEU A 137 8.36 -13.80 -2.31
CA LEU A 137 7.41 -13.03 -1.55
C LEU A 137 6.55 -13.92 -0.66
N TYR A 138 6.12 -13.39 0.49
CA TYR A 138 5.23 -14.06 1.42
C TYR A 138 4.44 -13.05 2.26
N GLY A 139 3.30 -13.47 2.79
CA GLY A 139 2.40 -12.67 3.59
C GLY A 139 1.12 -12.27 2.88
N SER A 140 0.14 -11.81 3.66
CA SER A 140 -1.18 -11.37 3.21
C SER A 140 -1.18 -9.89 2.83
N GLU A 141 -1.89 -9.54 1.75
CA GLU A 141 -2.10 -8.15 1.30
C GLU A 141 -3.52 -7.93 0.80
N VAL A 142 -3.96 -6.69 0.85
CA VAL A 142 -5.26 -6.31 0.31
C VAL A 142 -5.10 -5.14 -0.65
N TRP A 143 -5.61 -5.33 -1.86
CA TRP A 143 -5.69 -4.30 -2.88
C TRP A 143 -7.05 -3.63 -2.84
N ILE A 144 -7.05 -2.29 -2.87
CA ILE A 144 -8.27 -1.47 -2.83
C ILE A 144 -8.25 -0.46 -3.97
N SER A 145 -9.40 0.15 -4.27
CA SER A 145 -9.46 1.24 -5.23
C SER A 145 -8.57 2.41 -4.79
N ALA A 146 -7.92 3.07 -5.74
CA ALA A 146 -7.17 4.31 -5.49
C ALA A 146 -8.07 5.55 -5.38
N TYR A 147 -9.39 5.42 -5.59
CA TYR A 147 -10.30 6.52 -5.78
C TYR A 147 -11.42 6.60 -4.73
N GLY A 148 -11.82 7.82 -4.42
CA GLY A 148 -13.07 8.20 -3.80
C GLY A 148 -13.42 7.55 -2.46
N GLU A 149 -14.68 7.29 -2.30
CA GLU A 149 -15.26 6.63 -1.13
C GLU A 149 -14.90 5.14 -1.11
N GLU A 150 -14.74 4.53 -2.28
CA GLU A 150 -14.33 3.15 -2.46
C GLU A 150 -12.94 2.90 -1.84
N ASN A 151 -12.00 3.86 -2.00
CA ASN A 151 -10.70 3.81 -1.31
C ASN A 151 -10.87 3.83 0.22
N ARG A 152 -11.71 4.72 0.73
CA ARG A 152 -11.90 4.90 2.19
C ARG A 152 -12.50 3.66 2.84
N GLN A 153 -13.57 3.13 2.26
CA GLN A 153 -14.23 1.93 2.76
C GLN A 153 -13.35 0.70 2.62
N GLY A 154 -12.70 0.55 1.46
CA GLY A 154 -11.74 -0.50 1.20
C GLY A 154 -10.58 -0.48 2.22
N TYR A 155 -10.04 0.70 2.53
CA TYR A 155 -8.96 0.85 3.51
C TYR A 155 -9.39 0.41 4.92
N SER A 156 -10.57 0.84 5.37
CA SER A 156 -11.09 0.48 6.70
C SER A 156 -11.35 -1.02 6.82
N PHE A 157 -11.95 -1.64 5.80
CA PHE A 157 -12.14 -3.09 5.77
C PHE A 157 -10.79 -3.83 5.73
N ALA A 158 -9.90 -3.44 4.83
CA ALA A 158 -8.61 -4.11 4.64
C ALA A 158 -7.75 -4.14 5.92
N GLY A 159 -7.79 -3.07 6.72
CA GLY A 159 -7.11 -3.03 8.01
C GLY A 159 -7.62 -4.08 8.99
N LEU A 160 -8.95 -4.26 9.06
CA LEU A 160 -9.58 -5.28 9.89
C LEU A 160 -9.22 -6.69 9.38
N GLN A 161 -9.31 -6.90 8.06
CA GLN A 161 -9.00 -8.19 7.43
C GLN A 161 -7.54 -8.61 7.69
N LEU A 162 -6.59 -7.72 7.45
CA LEU A 162 -5.18 -8.01 7.68
C LEU A 162 -4.86 -8.23 9.17
N ASN A 163 -5.59 -7.59 10.09
CA ASN A 163 -5.47 -7.88 11.52
C ASN A 163 -5.97 -9.29 11.85
N GLU A 164 -7.03 -9.79 11.20
CA GLU A 164 -7.46 -11.18 11.39
C GLU A 164 -6.43 -12.17 10.80
N MET A 165 -5.82 -11.89 9.62
CA MET A 165 -4.73 -12.69 9.08
C MET A 165 -3.52 -12.74 10.01
N ARG A 166 -3.16 -11.58 10.61
CA ARG A 166 -2.09 -11.51 11.63
C ARG A 166 -2.37 -12.39 12.84
N LYS A 167 -3.62 -12.49 13.29
CA LYS A 167 -4.02 -13.37 14.41
C LYS A 167 -3.88 -14.85 14.07
N LEU A 168 -4.01 -15.23 12.80
CA LEU A 168 -3.72 -16.57 12.33
C LEU A 168 -2.21 -16.85 12.26
N GLY A 169 -1.36 -15.82 12.27
CA GLY A 169 0.09 -15.93 12.23
C GLY A 169 0.73 -15.53 10.91
N LEU A 170 -0.05 -15.12 9.92
CA LEU A 170 0.45 -14.63 8.63
C LEU A 170 1.22 -13.32 8.79
N SER A 171 2.28 -13.18 8.02
CA SER A 171 2.96 -11.91 7.80
C SER A 171 2.05 -10.97 7.02
N ILE A 172 2.16 -9.65 7.28
CA ILE A 172 1.31 -8.65 6.66
C ILE A 172 2.11 -7.81 5.68
N ARG A 173 1.67 -7.79 4.43
CA ARG A 173 2.24 -6.99 3.34
C ARG A 173 1.56 -5.63 3.18
N GLY A 174 0.42 -5.43 3.88
CA GLY A 174 -0.28 -4.17 4.00
C GLY A 174 -1.39 -3.93 3.00
N ILE A 175 -1.92 -2.72 3.06
CA ILE A 175 -3.02 -2.23 2.21
C ILE A 175 -2.40 -1.49 1.03
N LYS A 176 -2.81 -1.83 -0.19
CA LYS A 176 -2.17 -1.34 -1.40
C LYS A 176 -3.17 -0.81 -2.42
N THR A 177 -2.72 0.12 -3.24
CA THR A 177 -3.40 0.56 -4.46
C THR A 177 -2.47 0.39 -5.65
N ARG A 178 -3.03 0.15 -6.83
CA ARG A 178 -2.25 0.09 -8.06
C ARG A 178 -3.03 0.73 -9.19
N LEU A 179 -2.41 1.69 -9.86
CA LEU A 179 -2.96 2.33 -11.05
C LEU A 179 -2.52 1.60 -12.31
N ASN A 180 -3.30 1.75 -13.38
CA ASN A 180 -2.92 1.34 -14.71
C ASN A 180 -1.71 2.16 -15.22
N GLU A 181 -1.11 1.78 -16.34
CA GLU A 181 0.07 2.46 -16.89
C GLU A 181 -0.18 3.94 -17.17
N GLU A 182 -1.40 4.31 -17.54
CA GLU A 182 -1.78 5.70 -17.80
C GLU A 182 -2.04 6.51 -16.52
N GLY A 183 -2.09 5.88 -15.35
CA GLY A 183 -2.39 6.51 -14.06
C GLY A 183 -3.83 7.03 -13.94
N THR A 184 -4.76 6.51 -14.76
CA THR A 184 -6.13 7.04 -14.89
C THR A 184 -7.21 6.14 -14.29
N ALA A 185 -6.90 4.90 -13.93
CA ALA A 185 -7.83 3.94 -13.36
C ALA A 185 -7.10 2.90 -12.53
N ASP A 186 -7.83 2.14 -11.71
CA ASP A 186 -7.29 1.01 -10.99
C ASP A 186 -6.75 -0.07 -11.96
N TYR A 187 -5.61 -0.64 -11.63
CA TYR A 187 -5.01 -1.74 -12.40
C TYR A 187 -5.89 -2.98 -12.37
N TYR A 188 -6.35 -3.38 -11.19
CA TYR A 188 -7.18 -4.57 -11.03
C TYR A 188 -8.58 -4.35 -11.59
N GLY A 189 -8.99 -5.20 -12.54
CA GLY A 189 -10.26 -5.07 -13.25
C GLY A 189 -11.47 -5.08 -12.33
N ILE A 190 -11.46 -5.94 -11.29
CA ILE A 190 -12.58 -6.02 -10.35
C ILE A 190 -12.77 -4.70 -9.58
N LEU A 191 -11.69 -4.09 -9.10
CA LEU A 191 -11.74 -2.81 -8.39
C LEU A 191 -12.23 -1.69 -9.32
N ARG A 192 -11.67 -1.62 -10.54
CA ARG A 192 -12.07 -0.61 -11.54
C ARG A 192 -13.54 -0.73 -11.95
N PHE A 193 -14.07 -1.95 -12.12
CA PHE A 193 -15.47 -2.12 -12.50
C PHE A 193 -16.41 -1.91 -11.32
N CYS A 194 -16.03 -2.25 -10.10
CA CYS A 194 -16.81 -1.94 -8.90
C CYS A 194 -16.83 -0.44 -8.63
N GLU A 195 -15.70 0.27 -8.79
CA GLU A 195 -15.62 1.73 -8.68
C GLU A 195 -16.58 2.40 -9.68
N ALA A 196 -16.58 1.97 -10.96
CA ALA A 196 -17.50 2.49 -11.98
C ALA A 196 -19.00 2.27 -11.67
N GLU A 197 -19.33 1.28 -10.83
CA GLU A 197 -20.70 1.00 -10.35
C GLU A 197 -20.98 1.61 -8.97
N ASN A 198 -20.04 2.35 -8.38
CA ASN A 198 -20.03 2.89 -7.02
C ASN A 198 -20.27 1.80 -5.97
N ILE A 199 -19.53 0.71 -6.06
CA ILE A 199 -19.53 -0.40 -5.11
C ILE A 199 -18.15 -0.47 -4.48
N PRO A 200 -18.01 -0.25 -3.16
CA PRO A 200 -16.76 -0.50 -2.45
C PRO A 200 -16.35 -1.96 -2.60
N ALA A 201 -15.06 -2.19 -2.84
CA ALA A 201 -14.54 -3.54 -3.02
C ALA A 201 -13.11 -3.66 -2.47
N ALA A 202 -12.74 -4.88 -2.10
CA ALA A 202 -11.39 -5.25 -1.73
C ALA A 202 -11.00 -6.54 -2.44
N LEU A 203 -9.80 -6.60 -3.01
CA LEU A 203 -9.19 -7.81 -3.53
C LEU A 203 -8.20 -8.29 -2.47
N ILE A 204 -8.47 -9.46 -1.91
CA ILE A 204 -7.74 -10.07 -0.80
C ILE A 204 -6.81 -11.12 -1.38
N GLU A 205 -5.51 -10.92 -1.19
CA GLU A 205 -4.48 -11.92 -1.47
C GLU A 205 -4.08 -12.54 -0.13
N HIS A 206 -4.64 -13.71 0.20
CA HIS A 206 -4.51 -14.32 1.52
C HIS A 206 -3.07 -14.64 1.88
N CYS A 207 -2.34 -15.29 0.96
CA CYS A 207 -0.94 -15.66 1.12
C CYS A 207 -0.34 -16.10 -0.21
N HIS A 208 0.97 -16.39 -0.23
CA HIS A 208 1.68 -16.88 -1.42
C HIS A 208 1.77 -18.40 -1.39
N ILE A 209 1.11 -19.08 -2.34
CA ILE A 209 1.05 -20.54 -2.40
C ILE A 209 2.38 -21.20 -2.78
N ASP A 210 3.35 -20.41 -3.22
CA ASP A 210 4.67 -20.83 -3.67
C ASP A 210 5.79 -20.56 -2.66
N ASN A 211 5.47 -20.10 -1.44
CA ASN A 211 6.46 -19.76 -0.42
C ASN A 211 6.27 -20.58 0.86
N ASP A 212 7.36 -21.21 1.33
CA ASP A 212 7.36 -22.07 2.52
C ASP A 212 6.91 -21.34 3.81
N ALA A 213 7.06 -20.00 3.87
CA ALA A 213 6.61 -19.22 5.01
C ALA A 213 5.07 -19.10 5.11
N ASP A 214 4.39 -19.25 3.97
CA ASP A 214 2.95 -19.06 3.87
C ASP A 214 2.17 -20.37 3.68
N VAL A 215 2.77 -21.38 3.03
CA VAL A 215 2.07 -22.58 2.59
C VAL A 215 1.35 -23.32 3.72
N GLY A 216 1.91 -23.31 4.93
CA GLY A 216 1.29 -23.93 6.12
C GLY A 216 0.01 -23.25 6.60
N PHE A 217 -0.41 -22.12 6.02
CA PHE A 217 -1.68 -21.44 6.30
C PHE A 217 -2.76 -21.73 5.24
N CYS A 218 -2.44 -22.53 4.20
CA CYS A 218 -3.37 -22.81 3.11
C CYS A 218 -3.24 -24.24 2.54
N ASP A 219 -2.47 -25.14 3.17
CA ASP A 219 -2.17 -26.47 2.66
C ASP A 219 -3.24 -27.53 2.98
N SER A 220 -4.22 -27.18 3.80
CA SER A 220 -5.34 -28.06 4.12
C SER A 220 -6.70 -27.36 3.91
N LYS A 221 -7.77 -28.15 3.81
CA LYS A 221 -9.13 -27.63 3.75
C LYS A 221 -9.48 -26.86 5.04
N GLU A 222 -8.99 -27.33 6.17
CA GLU A 222 -9.18 -26.74 7.48
C GLU A 222 -8.55 -25.34 7.56
N ASP A 223 -7.39 -25.14 6.96
CA ASP A 223 -6.71 -23.83 6.89
C ASP A 223 -7.47 -22.88 5.98
N LEU A 224 -7.94 -23.33 4.82
CA LEU A 224 -8.77 -22.52 3.92
C LEU A 224 -10.08 -22.10 4.60
N ILE A 225 -10.70 -22.97 5.37
CA ILE A 225 -11.88 -22.64 6.19
C ILE A 225 -11.53 -21.60 7.26
N ALA A 226 -10.36 -21.70 7.90
CA ALA A 226 -9.93 -20.73 8.89
C ALA A 226 -9.71 -19.33 8.28
N LEU A 227 -9.14 -19.25 7.08
CA LEU A 227 -9.03 -17.99 6.32
C LEU A 227 -10.40 -17.38 6.04
N GLY A 228 -11.36 -18.16 5.51
CA GLY A 228 -12.71 -17.67 5.23
C GLY A 228 -13.47 -17.19 6.47
N LYS A 229 -13.30 -17.87 7.60
CA LYS A 229 -13.89 -17.43 8.88
C LYS A 229 -13.23 -16.14 9.42
N ALA A 230 -11.94 -15.96 9.19
CA ALA A 230 -11.24 -14.74 9.53
C ALA A 230 -11.73 -13.56 8.66
N ASP A 231 -11.95 -13.78 7.37
CA ASP A 231 -12.57 -12.79 6.48
C ASP A 231 -14.00 -12.43 6.92
N ALA A 232 -14.79 -13.41 7.30
CA ALA A 232 -16.14 -13.21 7.83
C ALA A 232 -16.11 -12.38 9.12
N THR A 233 -15.15 -12.66 10.01
CA THR A 233 -14.96 -11.89 11.25
C THR A 233 -14.58 -10.44 10.95
N ALA A 234 -13.69 -10.20 9.98
CA ALA A 234 -13.31 -8.86 9.55
C ALA A 234 -14.51 -8.09 8.96
N ALA A 235 -15.30 -8.74 8.10
CA ALA A 235 -16.53 -8.16 7.55
C ALA A 235 -17.57 -7.88 8.64
N ALA A 236 -17.77 -8.80 9.58
CA ALA A 236 -18.70 -8.61 10.70
C ALA A 236 -18.29 -7.43 11.59
N LYS A 237 -17.01 -7.24 11.85
CA LYS A 237 -16.46 -6.08 12.56
C LYS A 237 -16.65 -4.79 11.79
N PHE A 238 -16.39 -4.82 10.47
CA PHE A 238 -16.52 -3.68 9.59
C PHE A 238 -17.96 -3.17 9.55
N PHE A 239 -18.94 -4.07 9.42
CA PHE A 239 -20.36 -3.75 9.39
C PHE A 239 -21.03 -3.73 10.77
N ARG A 240 -20.28 -3.94 11.85
CA ARG A 240 -20.79 -3.94 13.24
C ARG A 240 -21.94 -4.93 13.46
N LEU A 241 -21.79 -6.13 12.96
CA LEU A 241 -22.80 -7.17 13.06
C LEU A 241 -22.74 -7.91 14.40
N SER A 242 -23.85 -8.56 14.75
CA SER A 242 -23.94 -9.48 15.88
C SER A 242 -24.50 -10.83 15.43
N SER A 243 -24.13 -11.89 16.16
CA SER A 243 -24.63 -13.24 15.93
C SER A 243 -24.90 -13.94 17.26
N LYS A 244 -26.17 -14.33 17.47
CA LYS A 244 -26.54 -15.11 18.66
C LYS A 244 -26.10 -16.56 18.55
N SER A 245 -26.08 -17.14 17.34
CA SER A 245 -25.64 -18.53 17.12
C SER A 245 -24.14 -18.70 17.37
N LEU A 246 -23.33 -17.72 16.93
CA LEU A 246 -21.89 -17.69 17.18
C LEU A 246 -21.52 -17.14 18.57
N GLY A 247 -22.46 -16.47 19.24
CA GLY A 247 -22.25 -15.86 20.56
C GLY A 247 -21.30 -14.66 20.53
N VAL A 248 -21.28 -13.90 19.41
CA VAL A 248 -20.44 -12.71 19.22
C VAL A 248 -21.29 -11.47 18.94
N ASP A 249 -20.78 -10.31 19.36
CA ASP A 249 -21.41 -9.01 19.14
C ASP A 249 -20.33 -7.98 18.80
N TYR A 250 -20.35 -7.50 17.57
CA TYR A 250 -19.43 -6.46 17.07
C TYR A 250 -20.12 -5.10 16.89
N SER A 251 -21.36 -4.92 17.40
CA SER A 251 -22.12 -3.68 17.25
C SER A 251 -21.38 -2.43 17.73
N ASP A 252 -20.55 -2.58 18.76
CA ASP A 252 -19.73 -1.51 19.33
C ASP A 252 -18.26 -1.57 18.88
N ASN A 253 -17.96 -2.28 17.76
CA ASN A 253 -16.60 -2.39 17.27
C ASN A 253 -15.99 -1.02 16.96
N THR A 254 -14.83 -0.75 17.55
CA THR A 254 -14.03 0.46 17.35
C THR A 254 -12.64 0.15 16.75
N GLU A 255 -12.37 -1.13 16.46
CA GLU A 255 -11.15 -1.49 15.74
C GLU A 255 -11.24 -0.90 14.33
N ALA A 256 -10.55 0.19 14.09
CA ALA A 256 -10.36 0.77 12.77
C ALA A 256 -8.88 1.00 12.56
N VAL A 257 -8.39 0.71 11.37
CA VAL A 257 -7.06 1.13 10.95
C VAL A 257 -7.22 2.53 10.39
N GLU A 258 -6.68 3.52 11.11
CA GLU A 258 -6.65 4.89 10.61
C GLU A 258 -5.46 5.09 9.68
N PRO A 259 -5.65 5.78 8.54
CA PRO A 259 -4.53 6.17 7.71
C PRO A 259 -3.56 7.03 8.51
N THR A 260 -2.27 6.86 8.30
CA THR A 260 -1.25 7.72 8.93
C THR A 260 -1.58 9.18 8.66
N PRO A 261 -1.67 10.03 9.69
CA PRO A 261 -2.04 11.44 9.52
C PRO A 261 -1.12 12.14 8.50
N GLY A 262 -1.72 12.76 7.47
CA GLY A 262 -1.01 13.47 6.41
C GLY A 262 -0.54 12.62 5.23
N ALA A 263 -0.64 11.29 5.31
CA ALA A 263 -0.31 10.40 4.18
C ALA A 263 -1.44 10.33 3.13
N GLY A 264 -2.66 10.66 3.52
CA GLY A 264 -3.85 10.34 2.73
C GLY A 264 -4.13 8.83 2.80
N TYR A 265 -5.11 8.36 2.04
CA TYR A 265 -5.41 6.93 1.92
C TYR A 265 -4.27 6.21 1.21
N ALA A 266 -4.27 4.87 1.25
CA ALA A 266 -3.24 4.08 0.60
C ALA A 266 -2.96 4.60 -0.82
N LYS A 267 -1.73 5.02 -1.06
CA LYS A 267 -1.26 5.50 -2.36
C LYS A 267 -0.24 4.52 -2.88
N MET A 268 -0.27 4.28 -4.17
CA MET A 268 0.77 3.51 -4.83
C MET A 268 2.12 4.22 -4.68
N ASP A 269 3.10 3.53 -4.14
CA ASP A 269 4.48 3.93 -4.19
C ASP A 269 5.13 3.38 -5.46
N THR A 270 5.77 4.25 -6.21
CA THR A 270 6.46 3.92 -7.48
C THR A 270 7.95 4.19 -7.43
N THR A 271 8.47 4.57 -6.26
CA THR A 271 9.86 4.90 -6.03
C THR A 271 10.61 3.76 -5.34
N ASP A 272 11.90 3.68 -5.56
CA ASP A 272 12.76 2.77 -4.82
C ASP A 272 13.06 3.38 -3.44
N PRO A 273 13.36 2.57 -2.40
CA PRO A 273 13.75 3.10 -1.11
C PRO A 273 14.86 4.15 -1.20
N ASP A 274 14.68 5.27 -0.48
CA ASP A 274 15.61 6.42 -0.55
C ASP A 274 16.99 6.12 0.03
N ILE A 275 17.04 5.23 1.03
CA ILE A 275 18.27 4.87 1.72
C ILE A 275 18.31 3.36 1.96
N CYS A 276 19.42 2.74 1.55
CA CYS A 276 19.86 1.45 2.01
C CYS A 276 21.38 1.53 2.17
N MET A 277 21.89 1.45 3.39
CA MET A 277 23.32 1.58 3.69
C MET A 277 23.75 0.55 4.72
N ILE A 278 25.03 0.13 4.64
CA ILE A 278 25.64 -0.77 5.61
C ILE A 278 26.97 -0.22 6.09
N GLU A 279 27.24 -0.44 7.38
CA GLU A 279 28.52 -0.12 8.03
C GLU A 279 28.99 -1.35 8.81
N GLU A 280 30.29 -1.66 8.72
CA GLU A 280 30.89 -2.72 9.53
C GLU A 280 30.91 -2.31 11.00
N THR A 281 30.52 -3.22 11.88
CA THR A 281 30.60 -3.03 13.32
C THR A 281 31.72 -3.87 13.94
N TYR A 282 31.99 -5.05 13.41
CA TYR A 282 33.12 -5.89 13.78
C TYR A 282 33.39 -6.99 12.75
N THR A 283 34.60 -7.54 12.78
CA THR A 283 34.99 -8.74 12.02
C THR A 283 35.61 -9.74 12.98
N ASP A 284 35.10 -10.97 13.02
CA ASP A 284 35.60 -12.08 13.81
C ASP A 284 36.05 -13.20 12.86
N LEU A 285 37.37 -13.19 12.57
CA LEU A 285 37.98 -14.17 11.66
C LEU A 285 37.97 -15.59 12.25
N ALA A 286 38.15 -15.70 13.59
CA ALA A 286 38.19 -17.00 14.27
C ALA A 286 36.86 -17.73 14.23
N ASN A 287 35.73 -17.01 14.42
CA ASN A 287 34.39 -17.54 14.36
C ASN A 287 33.72 -17.37 12.98
N LYS A 288 34.45 -16.81 12.01
CA LYS A 288 33.98 -16.56 10.63
C LYS A 288 32.69 -15.74 10.57
N LYS A 289 32.67 -14.60 11.29
CA LYS A 289 31.50 -13.74 11.38
C LYS A 289 31.86 -12.29 11.05
N ILE A 290 30.93 -11.59 10.45
CA ILE A 290 30.94 -10.15 10.25
C ILE A 290 29.67 -9.56 10.82
N GLY A 291 29.81 -8.60 11.73
CA GLY A 291 28.71 -7.79 12.20
C GLY A 291 28.60 -6.51 11.37
N ILE A 292 27.41 -6.18 10.94
CA ILE A 292 27.09 -4.94 10.23
C ILE A 292 25.92 -4.22 10.88
N GLN A 293 25.88 -2.91 10.73
CA GLN A 293 24.69 -2.11 10.96
C GLN A 293 24.06 -1.81 9.61
N VAL A 294 22.77 -2.11 9.47
CA VAL A 294 21.97 -1.79 8.30
C VAL A 294 21.13 -0.56 8.60
N THR A 295 21.11 0.41 7.70
CA THR A 295 20.25 1.60 7.75
C THR A 295 19.39 1.61 6.51
N GLY A 296 18.05 1.75 6.68
CA GLY A 296 17.11 1.83 5.58
C GLY A 296 16.06 2.90 5.82
N CYS A 297 15.62 3.54 4.74
CA CYS A 297 14.55 4.53 4.79
C CYS A 297 13.87 4.62 3.44
N ASP A 298 12.56 4.72 3.49
CA ASP A 298 11.72 5.10 2.36
C ASP A 298 10.75 6.18 2.85
N TYR A 299 10.57 7.25 2.08
CA TYR A 299 9.73 8.39 2.48
C TYR A 299 8.29 8.25 2.02
N ASP A 300 8.02 7.32 1.10
CA ASP A 300 6.72 7.15 0.47
C ASP A 300 5.98 5.90 0.97
N SER A 301 6.70 4.84 1.38
CA SER A 301 6.14 3.62 1.97
C SER A 301 7.09 2.97 2.99
N PRO A 302 6.59 2.10 3.90
CA PRO A 302 7.45 1.46 4.89
C PRO A 302 8.39 0.40 4.27
N MET A 303 9.58 0.24 4.87
CA MET A 303 10.48 -0.89 4.59
C MET A 303 9.84 -2.17 5.09
N GLN A 304 9.80 -3.19 4.25
CA GLN A 304 9.10 -4.46 4.54
C GLN A 304 10.03 -5.65 4.66
N TYR A 305 11.01 -5.77 3.75
CA TYR A 305 11.96 -6.87 3.75
C TYR A 305 13.39 -6.39 3.59
N TYR A 306 14.33 -7.27 3.91
CA TYR A 306 15.71 -7.18 3.47
C TYR A 306 16.19 -8.54 2.99
N SER A 307 17.28 -8.52 2.24
CA SER A 307 18.02 -9.68 1.81
C SER A 307 19.49 -9.29 1.69
N TYR A 308 20.42 -10.20 1.89
CA TYR A 308 21.83 -9.87 1.77
C TYR A 308 22.57 -10.86 0.88
N SER A 309 23.66 -10.38 0.32
CA SER A 309 24.62 -11.09 -0.50
C SER A 309 25.99 -11.04 0.17
N ILE A 310 26.81 -12.08 -0.03
CA ILE A 310 28.22 -12.11 0.33
C ILE A 310 29.16 -12.24 -0.88
N ASP A 311 28.60 -12.21 -2.07
CA ASP A 311 29.27 -12.38 -3.38
C ASP A 311 29.14 -11.16 -4.30
N GLY A 312 28.95 -9.96 -3.70
CA GLY A 312 28.84 -8.70 -4.43
C GLY A 312 27.50 -8.48 -5.12
N GLY A 313 26.44 -9.19 -4.71
CA GLY A 313 25.09 -9.06 -5.26
C GLY A 313 24.77 -10.04 -6.38
N GLU A 314 25.62 -11.06 -6.61
CA GLU A 314 25.33 -12.11 -7.59
C GLU A 314 24.20 -13.04 -7.09
N THR A 315 24.28 -13.41 -5.79
CA THR A 315 23.21 -14.19 -5.14
C THR A 315 22.78 -13.53 -3.85
N PHE A 316 21.49 -13.68 -3.53
CA PHE A 316 20.89 -13.12 -2.32
C PHE A 316 20.21 -14.22 -1.49
N THR A 317 20.20 -14.01 -0.16
CA THR A 317 19.40 -14.84 0.74
C THR A 317 17.91 -14.74 0.40
N PRO A 318 17.06 -15.66 0.87
CA PRO A 318 15.61 -15.43 0.90
C PRO A 318 15.27 -14.11 1.61
N TYR A 319 14.10 -13.55 1.29
CA TYR A 319 13.64 -12.33 1.94
C TYR A 319 13.38 -12.57 3.43
N LEU A 320 13.85 -11.65 4.24
CA LEU A 320 13.64 -11.61 5.68
C LEU A 320 12.84 -10.36 6.02
N LEU A 321 11.95 -10.45 7.01
CA LEU A 321 11.20 -9.28 7.45
C LEU A 321 12.14 -8.19 7.96
N TRP A 322 11.91 -6.96 7.53
CA TRP A 322 12.59 -5.79 8.10
C TRP A 322 12.22 -5.67 9.57
N PRO A 323 13.18 -5.46 10.48
CA PRO A 323 12.88 -5.41 11.91
C PRO A 323 11.87 -4.33 12.27
N ASP A 324 10.98 -4.66 13.20
CA ASP A 324 9.88 -3.82 13.68
C ASP A 324 8.92 -3.33 12.57
N ALA A 325 8.94 -3.99 11.40
CA ALA A 325 8.05 -3.64 10.30
C ALA A 325 6.59 -3.95 10.66
N ASP A 326 5.77 -2.92 10.68
CA ASP A 326 4.31 -3.02 10.76
C ASP A 326 3.68 -2.20 9.62
N MET A 327 3.21 -2.91 8.60
CA MET A 327 2.65 -2.31 7.39
C MET A 327 1.32 -1.59 7.64
N LEU A 328 0.60 -1.94 8.70
CA LEU A 328 -0.65 -1.26 9.07
C LEU A 328 -0.38 0.01 9.88
N ALA A 329 0.64 -0.01 10.72
CA ALA A 329 1.08 1.17 11.47
C ALA A 329 2.02 2.08 10.66
N GLY A 330 2.54 1.60 9.54
CA GLY A 330 3.53 2.32 8.73
C GLY A 330 4.85 2.54 9.47
N THR A 331 5.27 1.58 10.32
CA THR A 331 6.46 1.69 11.15
C THR A 331 7.46 0.59 10.84
N TYR A 332 8.74 0.88 11.06
CA TYR A 332 9.86 -0.06 10.91
C TYR A 332 11.09 0.50 11.63
N ALA A 333 12.10 -0.34 11.87
CA ALA A 333 13.37 0.12 12.45
C ALA A 333 14.18 0.92 11.42
N ASP A 334 14.58 2.15 11.75
CA ASP A 334 15.48 2.96 10.90
C ASP A 334 16.83 2.27 10.70
N THR A 335 17.29 1.53 11.72
CA THR A 335 18.56 0.81 11.72
C THR A 335 18.45 -0.48 12.52
N PHE A 336 19.22 -1.49 12.12
CA PHE A 336 19.34 -2.73 12.89
C PHE A 336 20.73 -3.35 12.72
N SER A 337 21.11 -4.23 13.65
CA SER A 337 22.35 -5.00 13.57
C SER A 337 22.09 -6.35 12.91
N LEU A 338 22.97 -6.74 12.00
CA LEU A 338 22.94 -8.04 11.35
C LEU A 338 24.32 -8.72 11.53
N GLU A 339 24.31 -9.96 12.00
CA GLU A 339 25.48 -10.83 12.04
C GLU A 339 25.42 -11.81 10.88
N ILE A 340 26.49 -11.88 10.09
CA ILE A 340 26.57 -12.72 8.88
C ILE A 340 27.66 -13.76 9.11
N ASP A 341 27.29 -15.03 8.98
CA ASP A 341 28.23 -16.16 8.95
C ASP A 341 28.89 -16.24 7.57
N ILE A 342 30.22 -16.24 7.56
CA ILE A 342 31.01 -16.33 6.33
C ILE A 342 31.50 -17.76 6.12
N PRO A 343 31.21 -18.40 4.99
CA PRO A 343 31.72 -19.74 4.70
C PRO A 343 33.23 -19.77 4.66
N GLU A 344 33.81 -20.89 5.08
CA GLU A 344 35.25 -21.11 4.99
C GLU A 344 35.74 -21.03 3.53
N GLY A 345 36.86 -20.37 3.34
CA GLY A 345 37.45 -20.17 2.01
C GLY A 345 36.88 -18.99 1.23
N VAL A 346 35.96 -18.23 1.82
CA VAL A 346 35.32 -17.06 1.17
C VAL A 346 35.99 -15.75 1.63
N SER A 347 36.26 -14.85 0.70
CA SER A 347 36.52 -13.43 0.92
C SER A 347 35.27 -12.66 0.53
N PRO A 348 34.46 -12.21 1.51
CA PRO A 348 33.14 -11.70 1.19
C PRO A 348 33.14 -10.30 0.59
N ASP A 349 32.21 -10.04 -0.29
CA ASP A 349 31.75 -8.72 -0.72
C ASP A 349 30.28 -8.59 -0.35
N ILE A 350 30.00 -7.87 0.74
CA ILE A 350 28.68 -7.83 1.35
C ILE A 350 27.86 -6.69 0.74
N VAL A 351 26.64 -7.02 0.35
CA VAL A 351 25.60 -6.08 -0.14
C VAL A 351 24.28 -6.42 0.51
N VAL A 352 23.54 -5.43 0.96
CA VAL A 352 22.16 -5.59 1.45
C VAL A 352 21.18 -4.97 0.45
N LYS A 353 20.10 -5.66 0.22
CA LYS A 353 18.94 -5.19 -0.53
C LYS A 353 17.85 -4.82 0.47
N GLY A 354 17.46 -3.55 0.51
CA GLY A 354 16.31 -3.08 1.27
C GLY A 354 15.08 -3.00 0.37
N ILE A 355 13.95 -3.59 0.78
CA ILE A 355 12.73 -3.72 -0.03
C ILE A 355 11.57 -3.05 0.71
N ASN A 356 10.82 -2.17 0.03
CA ASN A 356 9.65 -1.50 0.57
C ASN A 356 8.36 -2.32 0.42
N GLN A 357 7.25 -1.80 0.93
CA GLN A 357 5.92 -2.40 0.87
C GLN A 357 5.45 -2.73 -0.56
N TYR A 358 5.93 -2.01 -1.58
CA TYR A 358 5.57 -2.20 -3.00
C TYR A 358 6.59 -3.03 -3.78
N ASP A 359 7.43 -3.80 -3.08
CA ASP A 359 8.44 -4.71 -3.65
C ASP A 359 9.53 -4.00 -4.46
N ARG A 360 9.64 -2.69 -4.32
CA ARG A 360 10.73 -1.91 -4.87
C ARG A 360 11.93 -2.00 -3.95
N TYR A 361 13.14 -1.92 -4.51
CA TYR A 361 14.34 -2.13 -3.72
C TYR A 361 15.47 -1.18 -4.06
N THR A 362 16.32 -0.95 -3.07
CA THR A 362 17.61 -0.27 -3.21
C THR A 362 18.71 -1.15 -2.65
N LEU A 363 19.85 -1.21 -3.35
CA LEU A 363 21.05 -1.89 -2.88
C LEU A 363 21.89 -0.94 -2.03
N SER A 364 22.52 -1.48 -0.98
CA SER A 364 23.47 -0.74 -0.16
C SER A 364 24.77 -0.48 -0.89
N ASN A 365 25.68 0.26 -0.24
CA ASN A 365 27.09 0.22 -0.53
C ASN A 365 27.66 -1.20 -0.33
N HIS A 366 28.82 -1.46 -0.92
CA HIS A 366 29.57 -2.69 -0.72
C HIS A 366 30.49 -2.59 0.52
N LEU A 367 30.59 -3.69 1.27
CA LEU A 367 31.65 -3.92 2.23
C LEU A 367 32.49 -5.09 1.73
N ASN A 368 33.70 -4.80 1.30
CA ASN A 368 34.64 -5.77 0.71
C ASN A 368 36.08 -5.51 1.17
N GLY A 369 37.02 -6.24 0.60
CA GLY A 369 38.44 -6.14 0.99
C GLY A 369 38.81 -6.99 2.21
N TYR A 370 37.91 -7.88 2.60
CA TYR A 370 38.15 -8.84 3.67
C TYR A 370 39.17 -9.92 3.25
N PRO A 371 39.97 -10.45 4.20
CA PRO A 371 40.79 -11.63 3.93
C PRO A 371 39.86 -12.84 3.68
N VAL A 372 40.45 -13.91 3.16
CA VAL A 372 39.77 -15.21 3.07
C VAL A 372 39.53 -15.74 4.49
N PHE A 373 38.29 -16.10 4.82
CA PHE A 373 37.92 -16.63 6.14
C PHE A 373 38.33 -18.11 6.20
N THR A 374 39.37 -18.45 6.93
CA THR A 374 39.90 -19.82 7.03
C THR A 374 39.53 -20.53 8.34
N GLY A 375 38.96 -19.80 9.32
CA GLY A 375 38.71 -20.35 10.66
C GLY A 375 39.96 -20.68 11.48
N SER A 376 41.15 -20.25 11.02
CA SER A 376 42.40 -20.40 11.75
C SER A 376 42.75 -19.14 12.54
N ASP A 377 43.43 -19.32 13.66
CA ASP A 377 43.87 -18.25 14.55
C ASP A 377 44.66 -17.19 13.77
N PRO A 378 44.33 -15.87 13.90
CA PRO A 378 45.06 -14.78 13.21
C PRO A 378 46.56 -14.68 13.55
N ASP A 379 47.02 -15.38 14.57
CA ASP A 379 48.45 -15.46 14.91
C ASP A 379 49.24 -16.52 14.12
N GLU A 380 48.58 -17.28 13.24
CA GLU A 380 49.25 -18.21 12.33
C GLU A 380 49.77 -17.44 11.09
N VAL A 381 51.06 -17.06 11.10
CA VAL A 381 51.72 -16.32 10.03
C VAL A 381 51.64 -17.08 8.70
N LEU A 382 50.78 -16.62 7.81
CA LEU A 382 50.73 -17.11 6.42
C LEU A 382 51.93 -16.53 5.62
N PRO A 383 52.58 -17.32 4.73
CA PRO A 383 53.67 -16.84 3.92
C PRO A 383 53.20 -15.79 2.90
N GLU A 384 53.96 -14.69 2.77
CA GLU A 384 53.73 -13.60 1.82
C GLU A 384 53.62 -14.13 0.38
N ILE A 385 52.49 -13.84 -0.28
CA ILE A 385 52.31 -14.05 -1.71
C ILE A 385 52.70 -12.76 -2.44
N PRO A 386 53.53 -12.80 -3.52
CA PRO A 386 53.95 -11.60 -4.25
C PRO A 386 52.81 -10.94 -5.02
N GLU A 387 52.74 -9.60 -4.94
CA GLU A 387 51.84 -8.76 -5.74
C GLU A 387 52.03 -8.96 -7.25
N GLU A 388 51.01 -9.41 -7.97
CA GLU A 388 50.88 -9.17 -9.42
C GLU A 388 49.70 -8.24 -9.68
N THR A 389 50.05 -7.02 -10.04
CA THR A 389 49.10 -6.00 -10.53
C THR A 389 48.59 -6.39 -11.91
N LYS A 390 47.27 -6.45 -12.05
CA LYS A 390 46.61 -6.26 -13.37
C LYS A 390 45.37 -5.40 -13.22
N GLU A 391 45.50 -4.16 -13.70
CA GLU A 391 44.36 -3.30 -14.05
C GLU A 391 43.56 -3.93 -15.19
N VAL A 392 42.26 -4.05 -14.99
CA VAL A 392 41.31 -4.16 -16.12
C VAL A 392 40.14 -3.22 -15.88
N SER A 393 40.14 -2.15 -16.63
CA SER A 393 38.99 -1.28 -16.79
C SER A 393 37.93 -1.99 -17.64
N GLY A 394 36.68 -2.01 -17.20
CA GLY A 394 35.57 -2.57 -17.97
C GLY A 394 34.23 -1.99 -17.54
N ASN A 395 33.80 -1.02 -18.29
CA ASN A 395 32.47 -0.51 -18.54
C ASN A 395 31.27 -1.13 -17.78
N ALA A 396 30.62 -0.31 -16.99
CA ALA A 396 29.27 -0.54 -16.48
C ALA A 396 28.25 -0.43 -17.63
N GLY A 397 27.75 -1.57 -18.08
CA GLY A 397 26.61 -1.68 -18.99
C GLY A 397 25.33 -1.85 -18.19
N SER A 398 24.44 -0.90 -18.34
CA SER A 398 23.07 -0.91 -17.81
C SER A 398 22.34 -2.21 -18.20
N LEU A 399 21.99 -3.02 -17.21
CA LEU A 399 21.06 -4.16 -17.36
C LEU A 399 19.64 -3.69 -16.99
N HIS A 400 19.03 -2.90 -17.85
CA HIS A 400 17.66 -2.41 -17.64
C HIS A 400 16.64 -3.00 -18.62
N ASP A 401 17.00 -4.04 -19.36
CA ASP A 401 16.08 -4.64 -20.34
C ASP A 401 16.19 -6.17 -20.29
N THR A 402 15.48 -6.84 -19.38
CA THR A 402 14.95 -8.20 -19.61
C THR A 402 14.07 -8.66 -18.43
N ILE A 403 12.98 -7.97 -18.12
CA ILE A 403 11.78 -8.58 -17.52
C ILE A 403 10.58 -7.99 -18.25
N LYS A 404 10.38 -8.43 -19.46
CA LYS A 404 9.09 -8.34 -20.15
C LYS A 404 8.63 -9.77 -20.42
N ASP A 405 7.34 -9.96 -20.09
CA ASP A 405 6.47 -11.00 -20.61
C ASP A 405 6.57 -12.39 -19.98
N SER A 406 5.85 -12.58 -18.86
CA SER A 406 5.07 -13.80 -18.67
C SER A 406 3.91 -13.60 -17.67
N ALA A 407 3.15 -12.54 -17.84
CA ALA A 407 1.82 -12.41 -17.21
C ALA A 407 0.94 -11.55 -18.11
N ASP A 408 0.73 -11.97 -19.34
CA ASP A 408 -0.33 -11.36 -20.15
C ASP A 408 -0.91 -12.39 -21.14
N GLY A 409 -1.92 -13.09 -20.66
CA GLY A 409 -3.00 -13.63 -21.49
C GLY A 409 -4.05 -12.55 -21.72
N GLY A 410 -3.61 -11.31 -21.94
CA GLY A 410 -4.47 -10.14 -22.11
C GLY A 410 -5.09 -10.09 -23.50
N PHE A 411 -6.38 -10.35 -23.56
CA PHE A 411 -7.27 -10.00 -24.64
C PHE A 411 -7.13 -8.50 -24.93
N LYS A 412 -6.68 -8.14 -26.15
CA LYS A 412 -6.77 -6.76 -26.65
C LYS A 412 -8.24 -6.42 -26.83
N ALA A 413 -8.79 -5.61 -25.94
CA ALA A 413 -10.04 -4.94 -26.15
C ALA A 413 -9.87 -3.89 -27.28
N PRO A 414 -10.87 -3.70 -28.17
CA PRO A 414 -10.79 -2.68 -29.19
C PRO A 414 -10.80 -1.30 -28.54
N VAL A 415 -9.85 -0.47 -28.92
CA VAL A 415 -9.77 0.95 -28.57
C VAL A 415 -11.08 1.59 -29.04
N LYS A 416 -11.91 2.03 -28.12
CA LYS A 416 -12.99 2.97 -28.42
C LYS A 416 -12.33 4.34 -28.59
N GLU A 417 -12.47 4.91 -29.76
CA GLU A 417 -12.19 6.33 -29.99
C GLU A 417 -12.99 7.15 -28.99
N GLU A 418 -12.29 7.92 -28.14
CA GLU A 418 -12.89 8.93 -27.28
C GLU A 418 -13.60 9.95 -28.18
N ASN A 419 -14.88 10.15 -27.96
CA ASN A 419 -15.65 11.18 -28.64
C ASN A 419 -15.09 12.56 -28.31
N GLU A 420 -14.80 13.37 -29.34
CA GLU A 420 -14.40 14.77 -29.21
C GLU A 420 -15.38 15.62 -28.38
N GLU A 421 -16.61 15.17 -28.18
CA GLU A 421 -17.64 15.85 -27.37
C GLU A 421 -17.34 15.86 -25.88
N ASP A 422 -16.74 14.81 -25.32
CA ASP A 422 -16.43 14.75 -23.89
C ASP A 422 -15.26 15.68 -23.51
N ARG A 423 -14.26 15.81 -24.35
CA ARG A 423 -13.17 16.80 -24.16
C ARG A 423 -13.68 18.24 -24.19
N THR A 424 -14.63 18.52 -25.08
CA THR A 424 -15.22 19.85 -25.22
C THR A 424 -16.03 20.24 -23.98
N PHE A 425 -16.73 19.29 -23.36
CA PHE A 425 -17.50 19.52 -22.13
C PHE A 425 -16.62 19.83 -20.92
N VAL A 426 -15.53 19.08 -20.71
CA VAL A 426 -14.59 19.33 -19.61
C VAL A 426 -13.91 20.70 -19.76
N HIS A 427 -13.44 21.05 -20.95
CA HIS A 427 -12.90 22.39 -21.19
C HIS A 427 -13.90 23.51 -21.03
N PHE A 428 -15.18 23.26 -21.39
CA PHE A 428 -16.24 24.27 -21.18
C PHE A 428 -16.50 24.52 -19.69
N VAL A 429 -16.48 23.47 -18.85
CA VAL A 429 -16.64 23.60 -17.40
C VAL A 429 -15.44 24.33 -16.77
N GLU A 430 -14.22 24.00 -17.16
CA GLU A 430 -13.00 24.68 -16.67
C GLU A 430 -12.98 26.17 -17.02
N ILE A 431 -13.32 26.53 -18.27
CA ILE A 431 -13.39 27.92 -18.73
C ILE A 431 -14.50 28.66 -17.99
N SER A 432 -15.64 28.01 -17.72
CA SER A 432 -16.77 28.59 -16.99
C SER A 432 -16.41 28.88 -15.53
N LEU A 433 -15.71 27.98 -14.86
CA LEU A 433 -15.22 28.17 -13.49
C LEU A 433 -14.19 29.30 -13.41
N LEU A 434 -13.27 29.37 -14.37
CA LEU A 434 -12.28 30.43 -14.45
C LEU A 434 -12.94 31.80 -14.66
N ALA A 435 -13.94 31.89 -15.52
CA ALA A 435 -14.71 33.12 -15.77
C ALA A 435 -15.45 33.60 -14.51
N VAL A 436 -16.08 32.68 -13.75
CA VAL A 436 -16.75 32.99 -12.47
C VAL A 436 -15.73 33.51 -11.44
N PHE A 437 -14.54 32.89 -11.37
CA PHE A 437 -13.48 33.33 -10.47
C PHE A 437 -12.96 34.74 -10.81
N VAL A 438 -12.77 35.04 -12.09
CA VAL A 438 -12.33 36.35 -12.58
C VAL A 438 -13.38 37.42 -12.29
N ILE A 439 -14.68 37.12 -12.53
CA ILE A 439 -15.78 38.04 -12.22
C ILE A 439 -15.84 38.32 -10.71
N PHE A 440 -15.74 37.27 -9.89
CA PHE A 440 -15.78 37.42 -8.42
C PHE A 440 -14.62 38.28 -7.90
N THR A 441 -13.41 38.08 -8.39
CA THR A 441 -12.24 38.89 -8.02
C THR A 441 -12.36 40.32 -8.49
N ALA A 442 -12.92 40.59 -9.67
CA ALA A 442 -13.18 41.93 -10.17
C ALA A 442 -14.23 42.70 -9.33
N VAL A 443 -15.31 42.03 -8.94
CA VAL A 443 -16.35 42.62 -8.06
C VAL A 443 -15.77 42.97 -6.69
N LEU A 444 -14.96 42.06 -6.12
CA LEU A 444 -14.24 42.31 -4.85
C LEU A 444 -13.31 43.55 -4.95
N PHE A 445 -12.56 43.65 -6.04
CA PHE A 445 -11.64 44.76 -6.29
C PHE A 445 -12.37 46.11 -6.43
N VAL A 446 -13.49 46.13 -7.15
CA VAL A 446 -14.35 47.32 -7.29
C VAL A 446 -14.92 47.73 -5.94
N GLY A 447 -15.39 46.77 -5.13
CA GLY A 447 -15.91 47.02 -3.77
C GLY A 447 -14.84 47.65 -2.87
N ILE A 448 -13.61 47.19 -2.93
CA ILE A 448 -12.47 47.77 -2.17
C ILE A 448 -12.16 49.17 -2.62
N LEU A 449 -12.18 49.44 -3.93
CA LEU A 449 -11.95 50.80 -4.47
C LEU A 449 -13.05 51.77 -4.04
N GLU A 450 -14.31 51.37 -4.01
CA GLU A 450 -15.41 52.20 -3.54
C GLU A 450 -15.35 52.45 -2.02
N ALA A 451 -15.01 51.46 -1.21
CA ALA A 451 -14.80 51.62 0.22
C ALA A 451 -13.68 52.62 0.51
N ASN A 452 -12.56 52.54 -0.23
CA ASN A 452 -11.46 53.50 -0.12
C ASN A 452 -11.87 54.93 -0.54
N LYS A 453 -12.66 55.11 -1.62
CA LYS A 453 -13.21 56.40 -2.02
C LYS A 453 -14.13 57.00 -0.93
N LYS A 454 -14.98 56.18 -0.30
CA LYS A 454 -15.83 56.65 0.83
C LYS A 454 -15.01 57.01 2.06
N HIS A 455 -13.95 56.29 2.35
CA HIS A 455 -13.04 56.59 3.46
C HIS A 455 -12.29 57.92 3.23
N HIS A 456 -11.77 58.17 2.05
CA HIS A 456 -11.12 59.43 1.69
C HIS A 456 -12.07 60.62 1.71
N LYS A 457 -13.34 60.48 1.28
CA LYS A 457 -14.36 61.54 1.41
C LYS A 457 -14.70 61.86 2.87
N LYS A 458 -14.78 60.86 3.76
CA LYS A 458 -14.98 61.06 5.21
C LYS A 458 -13.80 61.80 5.87
N LYS A 459 -12.57 61.46 5.51
CA LYS A 459 -11.35 62.11 6.02
C LYS A 459 -11.25 63.60 5.58
N ARG A 460 -11.66 63.93 4.33
CA ARG A 460 -11.71 65.31 3.82
C ARG A 460 -12.78 66.17 4.53
N LYS A 461 -13.95 65.60 4.89
CA LYS A 461 -15.00 66.30 5.66
C LYS A 461 -14.59 66.59 7.13
N ARG A 462 -13.77 65.70 7.73
CA ARG A 462 -13.26 65.94 9.11
C ARG A 462 -12.12 66.94 9.20
N ARG A 463 -11.45 67.27 8.09
CA ARG A 463 -10.39 68.29 8.05
C ARG A 463 -10.93 69.67 7.71
N LYS A 464 -12.23 69.83 7.41
CA LYS A 464 -12.89 71.18 7.14
C LYS A 464 -13.86 71.62 8.23
N LYS A 465 -13.91 70.86 9.33
CA LYS A 465 -14.47 71.32 10.62
C LYS A 465 -13.31 71.48 11.61
#